data_0c42124cf43d35d64f57bca13cba2105
#
_entry.id   0c42124cf43d35d64f57bca13cba2105
#
_cell.length_a   1.000
_cell.length_b   1.000
_cell.length_c   1.000
_cell.angle_alpha   90.00
_cell.angle_beta   90.00
_cell.angle_gamma   90.00
#
_symmetry.space_group_name_H-M   'P 1'
#
loop_
_entity.id
_entity.type
_entity.pdbx_description
1 polymer ?
#
loop_
_entity_poly.entity_id
_entity_poly.type
_entity_poly.pdbx_seq_one_letter_code
_entity_poly.pdbx_strand_id
1 'polypeptide(L)'
;MTKLKTTINKISPPENWKVPVIIALGLLTGLGFLTFHIANGTSYMSDKPETCINCHVMFPQYASWQHSSHARVATCNDCHVPQDNFIRKYMFKATDGLRHSTMFTFRLEPQVIKIKDAGRDVVQENCERCHQGLLGYMHSAQRNKTYIVAEDKDVCWSCHQEVPHGTVSSLSSFPYARVPGLTPVVPEWINKALIKESE
;
A
#
# COMPACT_ATOMS: atom_id res chain seq x y z
N MET A 1 33.80 14.32 21.72
CA MET A 1 33.95 12.85 21.70
C MET A 1 33.71 12.19 23.05
N THR A 2 33.94 12.85 24.19
CA THR A 2 33.71 12.32 25.54
C THR A 2 32.29 11.99 25.93
N LYS A 3 31.31 12.86 25.60
CA LYS A 3 29.88 12.64 25.92
C LYS A 3 29.30 11.39 25.23
N LEU A 4 29.68 11.12 23.97
CA LEU A 4 29.22 9.96 23.23
C LEU A 4 29.73 8.65 23.86
N LYS A 5 31.02 8.59 24.24
CA LYS A 5 31.59 7.42 24.94
C LYS A 5 30.89 7.16 26.27
N THR A 6 30.58 8.20 27.03
CA THR A 6 29.89 8.07 28.33
C THR A 6 28.47 7.54 28.15
N THR A 7 27.77 7.97 27.10
CA THR A 7 26.40 7.48 26.79
C THR A 7 26.45 6.03 26.34
N ILE A 8 27.38 5.67 25.46
CA ILE A 8 27.55 4.28 25.00
C ILE A 8 27.84 3.35 26.14
N ASN A 9 28.75 3.73 27.07
CA ASN A 9 29.06 2.91 28.23
C ASN A 9 27.88 2.71 29.20
N LYS A 10 26.94 3.67 29.29
CA LYS A 10 25.73 3.52 30.09
C LYS A 10 24.73 2.54 29.51
N ILE A 11 24.73 2.40 28.18
CA ILE A 11 23.76 1.54 27.44
C ILE A 11 24.38 0.17 27.16
N SER A 12 25.71 0.04 27.22
CA SER A 12 26.38 -1.22 26.96
C SER A 12 26.07 -2.26 28.04
N PRO A 13 25.78 -3.49 27.65
CA PRO A 13 25.54 -4.58 28.58
C PRO A 13 26.82 -4.91 29.36
N PRO A 14 26.73 -5.53 30.56
CA PRO A 14 27.88 -6.05 31.30
C PRO A 14 28.73 -6.99 30.45
N GLU A 15 30.00 -7.15 30.76
CA GLU A 15 31.00 -7.90 29.94
C GLU A 15 30.50 -9.33 29.59
N ASN A 16 29.96 -10.04 30.55
CA ASN A 16 29.43 -11.40 30.39
C ASN A 16 28.15 -11.48 29.56
N TRP A 17 27.44 -10.35 29.36
CA TRP A 17 26.21 -10.29 28.53
C TRP A 17 26.46 -9.73 27.13
N LYS A 18 27.64 -9.24 26.81
CA LYS A 18 27.93 -8.66 25.50
C LYS A 18 27.73 -9.66 24.38
N VAL A 19 28.30 -10.86 24.51
CA VAL A 19 28.20 -11.90 23.47
C VAL A 19 26.72 -12.35 23.26
N PRO A 20 25.98 -12.74 24.31
CA PRO A 20 24.57 -13.07 24.15
C PRO A 20 23.71 -11.95 23.51
N VAL A 21 23.96 -10.68 23.91
CA VAL A 21 23.24 -9.53 23.35
C VAL A 21 23.58 -9.31 21.88
N ILE A 22 24.86 -9.43 21.49
CA ILE A 22 25.24 -9.31 20.07
C ILE A 22 24.59 -10.40 19.23
N ILE A 23 24.61 -11.64 19.72
CA ILE A 23 23.95 -12.76 19.02
C ILE A 23 22.43 -12.49 18.89
N ALA A 24 21.78 -12.10 19.97
CA ALA A 24 20.34 -11.80 19.96
C ALA A 24 19.99 -10.67 18.98
N LEU A 25 20.77 -9.58 19.00
CA LEU A 25 20.58 -8.47 18.05
C LEU A 25 20.85 -8.90 16.61
N GLY A 26 21.87 -9.73 16.37
CA GLY A 26 22.16 -10.28 15.05
C GLY A 26 21.00 -11.14 14.52
N LEU A 27 20.46 -12.03 15.36
CA LEU A 27 19.31 -12.86 15.02
C LEU A 27 18.06 -12.01 14.75
N LEU A 28 17.74 -11.04 15.62
CA LEU A 28 16.60 -10.14 15.43
C LEU A 28 16.72 -9.32 14.15
N THR A 29 17.91 -8.79 13.88
CA THR A 29 18.16 -8.03 12.65
C THR A 29 18.02 -8.93 11.42
N GLY A 30 18.61 -10.14 11.46
CA GLY A 30 18.53 -11.11 10.38
C GLY A 30 17.07 -11.54 10.10
N LEU A 31 16.32 -11.84 11.15
CA LEU A 31 14.88 -12.15 11.04
C LEU A 31 14.08 -10.96 10.49
N GLY A 32 14.41 -9.74 10.91
CA GLY A 32 13.78 -8.53 10.39
C GLY A 32 14.02 -8.37 8.88
N PHE A 33 15.23 -8.54 8.40
CA PHE A 33 15.55 -8.49 6.97
C PHE A 33 14.90 -9.64 6.19
N LEU A 34 14.87 -10.84 6.75
CA LEU A 34 14.19 -11.98 6.14
C LEU A 34 12.68 -11.70 6.01
N THR A 35 12.05 -11.23 7.07
CA THR A 35 10.62 -10.87 7.05
C THR A 35 10.33 -9.78 6.02
N PHE A 36 11.17 -8.74 5.96
CA PHE A 36 11.04 -7.68 4.97
C PHE A 36 11.18 -8.20 3.53
N HIS A 37 12.11 -9.15 3.31
CA HIS A 37 12.29 -9.78 2.01
C HIS A 37 11.07 -10.65 1.64
N ILE A 38 10.61 -11.53 2.55
CA ILE A 38 9.44 -12.39 2.33
C ILE A 38 8.17 -11.57 2.06
N ALA A 39 8.00 -10.46 2.78
CA ALA A 39 6.90 -9.53 2.59
C ALA A 39 7.00 -8.71 1.29
N ASN A 40 8.01 -8.96 0.44
CA ASN A 40 8.30 -8.18 -0.76
C ASN A 40 8.38 -6.67 -0.48
N GLY A 41 9.00 -6.32 0.65
CA GLY A 41 9.00 -4.95 1.21
C GLY A 41 9.54 -3.89 0.25
N THR A 42 10.52 -4.24 -0.61
CA THR A 42 11.08 -3.33 -1.61
C THR A 42 10.06 -2.89 -2.67
N SER A 43 9.06 -3.72 -2.96
CA SER A 43 8.04 -3.42 -3.97
C SER A 43 7.22 -2.17 -3.60
N TYR A 44 7.06 -1.89 -2.29
CA TYR A 44 6.31 -0.72 -1.83
C TYR A 44 6.97 0.63 -2.13
N MET A 45 8.25 0.63 -2.52
CA MET A 45 8.93 1.82 -3.06
C MET A 45 8.50 2.13 -4.49
N SER A 46 7.93 1.15 -5.19
CA SER A 46 7.45 1.26 -6.57
C SER A 46 5.99 1.76 -6.61
N ASP A 47 5.56 2.24 -7.78
CA ASP A 47 4.16 2.60 -8.05
C ASP A 47 3.45 1.52 -8.89
N LYS A 48 4.08 0.35 -9.07
CA LYS A 48 3.50 -0.75 -9.85
C LYS A 48 2.23 -1.32 -9.18
N PRO A 49 1.15 -1.54 -9.93
CA PRO A 49 -0.09 -2.08 -9.38
C PRO A 49 0.06 -3.45 -8.72
N GLU A 50 1.03 -4.25 -9.19
CA GLU A 50 1.33 -5.58 -8.66
C GLU A 50 1.76 -5.55 -7.18
N THR A 51 2.28 -4.42 -6.70
CA THR A 51 2.60 -4.24 -5.28
C THR A 51 1.37 -4.41 -4.40
N CYS A 52 0.21 -3.95 -4.85
CA CYS A 52 -1.03 -4.02 -4.08
C CYS A 52 -1.53 -5.45 -3.89
N ILE A 53 -1.27 -6.33 -4.86
CA ILE A 53 -1.66 -7.74 -4.80
C ILE A 53 -0.69 -8.63 -4.02
N ASN A 54 0.33 -8.09 -3.36
CA ASN A 54 1.05 -8.82 -2.31
C ASN A 54 0.09 -9.32 -1.21
N CYS A 55 -1.06 -8.63 -1.04
CA CYS A 55 -2.14 -9.08 -0.19
C CYS A 55 -3.29 -9.62 -1.04
N HIS A 56 -3.64 -10.91 -0.88
CA HIS A 56 -4.69 -11.57 -1.67
C HIS A 56 -6.07 -10.90 -1.56
N VAL A 57 -6.34 -10.20 -0.46
CA VAL A 57 -7.59 -9.45 -0.26
C VAL A 57 -7.76 -8.29 -1.27
N MET A 58 -6.68 -7.89 -1.98
CA MET A 58 -6.70 -6.85 -3.01
C MET A 58 -6.96 -7.40 -4.42
N PHE A 59 -7.05 -8.71 -4.61
CA PHE A 59 -7.29 -9.30 -5.93
C PHE A 59 -8.57 -8.81 -6.62
N PRO A 60 -9.71 -8.66 -5.95
CA PRO A 60 -10.92 -8.11 -6.57
C PRO A 60 -10.72 -6.68 -7.07
N GLN A 61 -10.05 -5.83 -6.29
CA GLN A 61 -9.77 -4.44 -6.64
C GLN A 61 -8.82 -4.35 -7.84
N TYR A 62 -7.81 -5.20 -7.86
CA TYR A 62 -6.88 -5.29 -8.99
C TYR A 62 -7.62 -5.75 -10.27
N ALA A 63 -8.39 -6.82 -10.18
CA ALA A 63 -9.14 -7.36 -11.32
C ALA A 63 -10.16 -6.35 -11.86
N SER A 64 -10.90 -5.68 -10.97
CA SER A 64 -11.87 -4.65 -11.38
C SER A 64 -11.19 -3.43 -11.99
N TRP A 65 -10.06 -2.98 -11.42
CA TRP A 65 -9.25 -1.91 -12.00
C TRP A 65 -8.78 -2.26 -13.42
N GLN A 66 -8.30 -3.48 -13.67
CA GLN A 66 -7.87 -3.91 -15.01
C GLN A 66 -8.97 -3.78 -16.08
N HIS A 67 -10.24 -3.86 -15.68
CA HIS A 67 -11.39 -3.70 -16.56
C HIS A 67 -11.92 -2.26 -16.59
N SER A 68 -11.35 -1.36 -15.80
CA SER A 68 -11.75 0.05 -15.74
C SER A 68 -11.22 0.86 -16.92
N SER A 69 -11.85 2.00 -17.17
CA SER A 69 -11.39 2.97 -18.17
C SER A 69 -10.00 3.54 -17.85
N HIS A 70 -9.58 3.50 -16.58
CA HIS A 70 -8.31 4.05 -16.10
C HIS A 70 -7.13 3.07 -16.15
N ALA A 71 -7.35 1.79 -16.42
CA ALA A 71 -6.30 0.76 -16.43
C ALA A 71 -5.11 1.06 -17.36
N ARG A 72 -5.35 1.84 -18.43
CA ARG A 72 -4.31 2.18 -19.42
C ARG A 72 -3.53 3.45 -19.09
N VAL A 73 -4.02 4.27 -18.20
CA VAL A 73 -3.50 5.63 -17.99
C VAL A 73 -3.16 5.95 -16.53
N ALA A 74 -3.65 5.16 -15.59
CA ALA A 74 -3.42 5.39 -14.17
C ALA A 74 -3.23 4.06 -13.41
N THR A 75 -2.27 4.05 -12.51
CA THR A 75 -2.02 2.96 -11.57
C THR A 75 -2.81 3.14 -10.28
N CYS A 76 -2.79 2.14 -9.39
CA CYS A 76 -3.40 2.25 -8.07
C CYS A 76 -2.88 3.48 -7.30
N ASN A 77 -1.57 3.72 -7.37
CA ASN A 77 -0.93 4.82 -6.65
C ASN A 77 -1.27 6.21 -7.22
N ASP A 78 -1.60 6.31 -8.51
CA ASP A 78 -2.01 7.58 -9.12
C ASP A 78 -3.33 8.11 -8.53
N CYS A 79 -4.17 7.19 -8.03
CA CYS A 79 -5.42 7.53 -7.35
C CYS A 79 -5.29 7.56 -5.83
N HIS A 80 -4.64 6.53 -5.24
CA HIS A 80 -4.66 6.27 -3.80
C HIS A 80 -3.51 6.88 -3.01
N VAL A 81 -2.54 7.52 -3.65
CA VAL A 81 -1.37 8.11 -2.99
C VAL A 81 -1.23 9.57 -3.42
N PRO A 82 -0.91 10.50 -2.50
CA PRO A 82 -0.67 11.90 -2.86
C PRO A 82 0.42 12.04 -3.91
N GLN A 83 0.18 12.89 -4.92
CA GLN A 83 1.10 13.12 -6.04
C GLN A 83 1.65 14.57 -6.09
N ASP A 84 1.29 15.39 -5.13
CA ASP A 84 1.66 16.80 -5.04
C ASP A 84 3.09 17.01 -4.53
N ASN A 85 3.56 16.16 -3.61
CA ASN A 85 4.85 16.32 -2.94
C ASN A 85 5.49 14.97 -2.63
N PHE A 86 6.79 14.83 -2.93
CA PHE A 86 7.56 13.61 -2.68
C PHE A 86 7.52 13.17 -1.22
N ILE A 87 7.71 14.10 -0.28
CA ILE A 87 7.71 13.77 1.15
C ILE A 87 6.32 13.30 1.58
N ARG A 88 5.26 14.03 1.21
CA ARG A 88 3.87 13.65 1.49
C ARG A 88 3.54 12.28 0.90
N LYS A 89 3.97 12.01 -0.33
CA LYS A 89 3.80 10.72 -1.01
C LYS A 89 4.36 9.57 -0.18
N TYR A 90 5.62 9.65 0.21
CA TYR A 90 6.27 8.54 0.91
C TYR A 90 5.88 8.44 2.38
N MET A 91 5.58 9.56 3.04
CA MET A 91 5.00 9.54 4.39
C MET A 91 3.62 8.88 4.39
N PHE A 92 2.78 9.20 3.41
CA PHE A 92 1.48 8.56 3.26
C PHE A 92 1.62 7.05 2.99
N LYS A 93 2.49 6.66 2.04
CA LYS A 93 2.79 5.25 1.78
C LYS A 93 3.28 4.51 3.03
N ALA A 94 4.17 5.13 3.82
CA ALA A 94 4.71 4.52 5.03
C ALA A 94 3.63 4.33 6.10
N THR A 95 2.85 5.35 6.38
CA THR A 95 1.80 5.30 7.42
C THR A 95 0.65 4.37 7.05
N ASP A 96 0.16 4.47 5.81
CA ASP A 96 -0.93 3.62 5.34
C ASP A 96 -0.46 2.17 5.14
N GLY A 97 0.73 1.97 4.59
CA GLY A 97 1.35 0.66 4.46
C GLY A 97 1.60 -0.02 5.79
N LEU A 98 2.10 0.71 6.81
CA LEU A 98 2.27 0.18 8.16
C LEU A 98 0.91 -0.23 8.77
N ARG A 99 -0.11 0.58 8.56
CA ARG A 99 -1.47 0.24 8.99
C ARG A 99 -1.99 -1.02 8.31
N HIS A 100 -1.87 -1.12 6.98
CA HIS A 100 -2.31 -2.28 6.23
C HIS A 100 -1.56 -3.54 6.65
N SER A 101 -0.24 -3.47 6.81
CA SER A 101 0.56 -4.61 7.27
C SER A 101 0.17 -5.05 8.68
N THR A 102 -0.13 -4.11 9.58
CA THR A 102 -0.63 -4.42 10.94
C THR A 102 -1.98 -5.13 10.88
N MET A 103 -2.93 -4.57 10.14
CA MET A 103 -4.26 -5.17 9.99
C MET A 103 -4.18 -6.59 9.40
N PHE A 104 -3.36 -6.78 8.37
CA PHE A 104 -3.14 -8.08 7.74
C PHE A 104 -2.46 -9.08 8.70
N THR A 105 -1.40 -8.67 9.39
CA THR A 105 -0.63 -9.54 10.29
C THR A 105 -1.49 -10.06 11.44
N PHE A 106 -2.35 -9.21 11.99
CA PHE A 106 -3.22 -9.57 13.11
C PHE A 106 -4.60 -10.03 12.67
N ARG A 107 -4.86 -10.18 11.35
CA ARG A 107 -6.15 -10.57 10.76
C ARG A 107 -7.31 -9.72 11.26
N LEU A 108 -7.11 -8.41 11.28
CA LEU A 108 -8.08 -7.42 11.70
C LEU A 108 -8.83 -6.78 10.52
N GLU A 109 -8.65 -7.31 9.32
CA GLU A 109 -9.31 -6.84 8.12
C GLU A 109 -10.84 -7.03 8.25
N PRO A 110 -11.62 -6.00 7.92
CA PRO A 110 -13.08 -6.12 7.89
C PRO A 110 -13.51 -6.98 6.69
N GLN A 111 -14.66 -7.63 6.80
CA GLN A 111 -15.25 -8.40 5.70
C GLN A 111 -15.48 -7.55 4.44
N VAL A 112 -15.79 -6.27 4.64
CA VAL A 112 -15.92 -5.29 3.55
C VAL A 112 -14.87 -4.20 3.74
N ILE A 113 -13.92 -4.15 2.82
CA ILE A 113 -12.86 -3.14 2.81
C ILE A 113 -13.44 -1.84 2.25
N LYS A 114 -13.44 -0.80 3.08
CA LYS A 114 -13.85 0.55 2.70
C LYS A 114 -12.68 1.52 2.81
N ILE A 115 -12.65 2.48 1.89
CA ILE A 115 -11.68 3.58 1.96
C ILE A 115 -11.94 4.42 3.20
N LYS A 116 -10.88 4.86 3.89
CA LYS A 116 -10.97 5.77 5.04
C LYS A 116 -10.92 7.23 4.58
N ASP A 117 -11.32 8.15 5.47
CA ASP A 117 -11.44 9.57 5.15
C ASP A 117 -10.13 10.16 4.59
N ALA A 118 -8.98 9.89 5.20
CA ALA A 118 -7.68 10.33 4.69
C ALA A 118 -7.39 9.82 3.26
N GLY A 119 -7.82 8.59 2.94
CA GLY A 119 -7.71 8.04 1.60
C GLY A 119 -8.73 8.65 0.64
N ARG A 120 -9.95 8.95 1.12
CA ARG A 120 -11.00 9.63 0.34
C ARG A 120 -10.52 10.99 -0.16
N ASP A 121 -9.96 11.79 0.75
CA ASP A 121 -9.44 13.12 0.43
C ASP A 121 -8.34 13.03 -0.65
N VAL A 122 -7.40 12.09 -0.51
CA VAL A 122 -6.33 11.86 -1.50
C VAL A 122 -6.89 11.44 -2.86
N VAL A 123 -7.87 10.53 -2.91
CA VAL A 123 -8.48 10.11 -4.18
C VAL A 123 -9.19 11.28 -4.84
N GLN A 124 -9.92 12.10 -4.07
CA GLN A 124 -10.57 13.30 -4.57
C GLN A 124 -9.56 14.28 -5.17
N GLU A 125 -8.49 14.62 -4.43
CA GLU A 125 -7.41 15.47 -4.90
C GLU A 125 -6.80 14.97 -6.23
N ASN A 126 -6.61 13.66 -6.35
CA ASN A 126 -6.03 13.05 -7.56
C ASN A 126 -7.02 13.03 -8.74
N CYS A 127 -8.30 12.83 -8.50
CA CYS A 127 -9.34 13.02 -9.54
C CYS A 127 -9.29 14.43 -10.10
N GLU A 128 -9.31 15.43 -9.23
CA GLU A 128 -9.26 16.85 -9.59
C GLU A 128 -7.95 17.20 -10.32
N ARG A 129 -6.82 16.68 -9.85
CA ARG A 129 -5.51 16.89 -10.48
C ARG A 129 -5.48 16.47 -11.95
N CYS A 130 -6.03 15.30 -12.27
CA CYS A 130 -6.03 14.79 -13.64
C CYS A 130 -7.14 15.42 -14.50
N HIS A 131 -8.27 15.76 -13.88
CA HIS A 131 -9.46 16.26 -14.58
C HIS A 131 -9.66 17.78 -14.48
N GLN A 132 -8.60 18.56 -14.18
CA GLN A 132 -8.66 20.02 -14.00
C GLN A 132 -9.36 20.75 -15.16
N GLY A 133 -9.11 20.32 -16.40
CA GLY A 133 -9.71 20.93 -17.57
C GLY A 133 -11.24 20.80 -17.64
N LEU A 134 -11.80 19.72 -17.06
CA LEU A 134 -13.25 19.48 -17.01
C LEU A 134 -13.90 20.22 -15.85
N LEU A 135 -13.20 20.37 -14.72
CA LEU A 135 -13.72 20.99 -13.50
C LEU A 135 -13.99 22.49 -13.66
N GLY A 136 -13.26 23.18 -14.53
CA GLY A 136 -13.51 24.58 -14.85
C GLY A 136 -14.95 24.84 -15.34
N TYR A 137 -15.49 23.95 -16.12
CA TYR A 137 -16.88 24.00 -16.57
C TYR A 137 -17.88 23.67 -15.46
N MET A 138 -17.56 22.69 -14.63
CA MET A 138 -18.42 22.29 -13.50
C MET A 138 -18.50 23.37 -12.42
N HIS A 139 -17.40 23.98 -12.06
CA HIS A 139 -17.37 25.08 -11.08
C HIS A 139 -18.15 26.32 -11.57
N SER A 140 -18.13 26.61 -12.86
CA SER A 140 -18.95 27.69 -13.44
C SER A 140 -20.45 27.38 -13.43
N ALA A 141 -20.81 26.12 -13.63
CA ALA A 141 -22.19 25.64 -13.55
C ALA A 141 -22.71 25.57 -12.10
N GLN A 142 -21.85 25.21 -11.16
CA GLN A 142 -22.20 25.07 -9.74
C GLN A 142 -22.36 26.42 -9.04
N ARG A 143 -21.71 27.48 -9.53
CA ARG A 143 -21.85 28.85 -8.98
C ARG A 143 -23.28 29.41 -9.13
N ASN A 144 -24.09 28.85 -9.98
CA ASN A 144 -25.48 29.25 -10.21
C ASN A 144 -26.52 28.33 -9.54
N LYS A 145 -26.11 27.38 -8.71
CA LYS A 145 -27.05 26.45 -8.08
C LYS A 145 -26.93 26.48 -6.57
N THR A 146 -27.92 27.10 -5.95
CA THR A 146 -28.40 26.79 -4.60
C THR A 146 -28.94 25.35 -4.61
N TYR A 147 -28.08 24.36 -4.59
CA TYR A 147 -28.48 22.97 -4.41
C TYR A 147 -27.75 22.39 -3.17
N ILE A 148 -28.57 22.24 -2.14
CA ILE A 148 -28.57 21.23 -1.09
C ILE A 148 -27.21 20.57 -0.88
N VAL A 149 -26.48 21.12 0.05
CA VAL A 149 -25.35 20.49 0.70
C VAL A 149 -25.90 19.31 1.49
N ALA A 150 -25.86 18.10 0.94
CA ALA A 150 -25.86 16.91 1.75
C ALA A 150 -24.58 16.92 2.58
N GLU A 151 -24.66 16.59 3.83
CA GLU A 151 -23.56 16.61 4.82
C GLU A 151 -22.39 15.68 4.52
N ASP A 152 -22.44 14.92 3.43
CA ASP A 152 -21.33 14.13 2.92
C ASP A 152 -20.76 14.84 1.71
N LYS A 153 -19.50 15.29 1.80
CA LYS A 153 -18.79 15.96 0.70
C LYS A 153 -18.98 15.15 -0.57
N ASP A 154 -19.68 15.70 -1.56
CA ASP A 154 -19.91 15.05 -2.84
C ASP A 154 -18.56 14.76 -3.52
N VAL A 155 -18.11 13.53 -3.41
CA VAL A 155 -16.89 13.06 -4.05
C VAL A 155 -17.18 12.59 -5.46
N CYS A 156 -16.23 12.70 -6.37
CA CYS A 156 -16.42 12.38 -7.79
C CYS A 156 -17.03 10.98 -8.00
N TRP A 157 -16.63 10.00 -7.22
CA TRP A 157 -17.13 8.63 -7.34
C TRP A 157 -18.50 8.39 -6.69
N SER A 158 -19.09 9.37 -6.03
CA SER A 158 -20.50 9.26 -5.62
C SER A 158 -21.45 9.19 -6.83
N CYS A 159 -21.07 9.89 -7.90
CA CYS A 159 -21.77 9.81 -9.19
C CYS A 159 -21.07 8.88 -10.19
N HIS A 160 -19.73 8.88 -10.21
CA HIS A 160 -18.91 8.08 -11.12
C HIS A 160 -18.48 6.74 -10.49
N GLN A 161 -19.46 5.95 -10.03
CA GLN A 161 -19.24 4.78 -9.17
C GLN A 161 -18.41 3.66 -9.81
N GLU A 162 -18.49 3.49 -11.13
CA GLU A 162 -17.84 2.39 -11.84
C GLU A 162 -16.46 2.73 -12.39
N VAL A 163 -16.06 4.01 -12.28
CA VAL A 163 -14.83 4.48 -12.93
C VAL A 163 -13.56 3.84 -12.37
N PRO A 164 -13.38 3.73 -11.03
CA PRO A 164 -12.15 3.13 -10.51
C PRO A 164 -12.21 1.61 -10.40
N HIS A 165 -13.25 1.06 -9.79
CA HIS A 165 -13.31 -0.36 -9.43
C HIS A 165 -14.66 -1.03 -9.70
N GLY A 166 -15.64 -0.30 -10.24
CA GLY A 166 -16.99 -0.80 -10.34
C GLY A 166 -17.66 -0.97 -8.96
N THR A 167 -18.83 -1.57 -8.94
CA THR A 167 -19.66 -1.74 -7.74
C THR A 167 -19.25 -2.93 -6.87
N VAL A 168 -18.32 -3.75 -7.34
CA VAL A 168 -18.01 -5.05 -6.75
C VAL A 168 -16.70 -5.01 -6.00
N SER A 169 -16.73 -5.26 -4.70
CA SER A 169 -15.58 -5.16 -3.79
C SER A 169 -15.34 -6.42 -2.92
N SER A 170 -15.76 -7.59 -3.40
CA SER A 170 -15.59 -8.86 -2.68
C SER A 170 -14.86 -9.91 -3.52
N LEU A 171 -14.07 -10.77 -2.88
CA LEU A 171 -13.44 -11.93 -3.52
C LEU A 171 -14.45 -12.86 -4.19
N SER A 172 -15.65 -12.98 -3.63
CA SER A 172 -16.71 -13.80 -4.21
C SER A 172 -17.21 -13.30 -5.56
N SER A 173 -16.97 -12.04 -5.87
CA SER A 173 -17.39 -11.41 -7.15
C SER A 173 -16.44 -11.72 -8.29
N PHE A 174 -15.21 -12.10 -7.97
CA PHE A 174 -14.17 -12.46 -8.95
C PHE A 174 -13.48 -13.77 -8.58
N PRO A 175 -14.22 -14.87 -8.37
CA PRO A 175 -13.64 -16.14 -7.89
C PRO A 175 -12.59 -16.71 -8.84
N TYR A 176 -12.66 -16.34 -10.13
CA TYR A 176 -11.74 -16.77 -11.17
C TYR A 176 -10.88 -15.62 -11.72
N ALA A 177 -10.74 -14.53 -10.98
CA ALA A 177 -9.92 -13.40 -11.42
C ALA A 177 -8.49 -13.85 -11.68
N ARG A 178 -8.00 -13.62 -12.90
CA ARG A 178 -6.61 -13.85 -13.25
C ARG A 178 -5.81 -12.63 -12.84
N VAL A 179 -4.99 -12.80 -11.82
CA VAL A 179 -4.03 -11.79 -11.36
C VAL A 179 -2.62 -12.33 -11.60
N PRO A 180 -1.62 -11.47 -11.79
CA PRO A 180 -0.23 -11.90 -11.89
C PRO A 180 0.17 -12.72 -10.67
N GLY A 181 0.89 -13.79 -10.87
CA GLY A 181 1.51 -14.55 -9.78
C GLY A 181 2.50 -13.67 -9.02
N LEU A 182 2.52 -13.81 -7.70
CA LEU A 182 3.55 -13.16 -6.89
C LEU A 182 4.93 -13.74 -7.23
N THR A 183 5.96 -12.91 -7.08
CA THR A 183 7.33 -13.39 -7.21
C THR A 183 7.61 -14.49 -6.18
N PRO A 184 8.33 -15.55 -6.56
CA PRO A 184 8.67 -16.61 -5.61
C PRO A 184 9.39 -16.04 -4.38
N VAL A 185 8.94 -16.45 -3.20
CA VAL A 185 9.57 -16.05 -1.92
C VAL A 185 11.01 -16.58 -1.84
N VAL A 186 11.22 -17.80 -2.35
CA VAL A 186 12.53 -18.42 -2.40
C VAL A 186 13.19 -18.06 -3.73
N PRO A 187 14.36 -17.41 -3.74
CA PRO A 187 15.11 -17.13 -4.94
C PRO A 187 15.41 -18.41 -5.76
N GLU A 188 15.37 -18.30 -7.08
CA GLU A 188 15.58 -19.44 -7.97
C GLU A 188 16.89 -20.19 -7.72
N TRP A 189 17.95 -19.49 -7.33
CA TRP A 189 19.24 -20.12 -7.06
C TRP A 189 19.20 -21.04 -5.83
N ILE A 190 18.40 -20.70 -4.81
CA ILE A 190 18.17 -21.58 -3.65
C ILE A 190 17.32 -22.77 -4.06
N ASN A 191 16.25 -22.58 -4.83
CA ASN A 191 15.42 -23.66 -5.32
C ASN A 191 16.26 -24.65 -6.15
N LYS A 192 17.11 -24.15 -7.05
CA LYS A 192 18.02 -24.99 -7.84
C LYS A 192 19.02 -25.77 -6.98
N ALA A 193 19.51 -25.18 -5.88
CA ALA A 193 20.41 -25.87 -4.96
C ALA A 193 19.70 -27.01 -4.22
N LEU A 194 18.47 -26.75 -3.72
CA LEU A 194 17.69 -27.75 -2.99
C LEU A 194 17.23 -28.93 -3.88
N ILE A 195 16.91 -28.69 -5.16
CA ILE A 195 16.51 -29.76 -6.09
C ILE A 195 17.69 -30.63 -6.46
N LYS A 196 18.89 -30.05 -6.55
CA LYS A 196 20.10 -30.80 -6.92
C LYS A 196 20.58 -31.78 -5.83
N GLU A 197 20.19 -31.57 -4.57
CA GLU A 197 20.48 -32.51 -3.47
C GLU A 197 19.49 -33.68 -3.39
N SER A 198 18.41 -33.66 -4.19
CA SER A 198 17.37 -34.71 -4.18
C SER A 198 17.49 -35.73 -5.33
N GLU A 199 18.48 -35.57 -6.22
CA GLU A 199 18.89 -36.57 -7.25
C GLU A 199 20.11 -37.38 -6.78
#